data_c444b5cb402f808ffadaf398748a0f92
#
_entry.id   c444b5cb402f808ffadaf398748a0f92
#
_cell.length_a   1.000
_cell.length_b   1.000
_cell.length_c   1.000
_cell.angle_alpha   90.00
_cell.angle_beta   90.00
_cell.angle_gamma   90.00
#
_symmetry.space_group_name_H-M   'P 1'
#
loop_
_entity.id
_entity.type
_entity.pdbx_description
1 polymer ?
#
loop_
_entity_poly.entity_id
_entity_poly.type
_entity_poly.pdbx_seq_one_letter_code
_entity_poly.pdbx_strand_id
1 'polypeptide(L)'
;MKTLLCLLAASLASLCLPTTAADKPAAKTPAEAPAAKRFRNVDVAEWEKLRKDPKVVVLDVRTAEEFADGHMQGAINLDIRGGKFAETLAGLDKSKTYLVHCAVGGRSAKACGQMDGLKFEKVLNLSGGITAWEAAGHKPVKGR
;
A
#
# COMPACT_ATOMS: atom_id res chain seq x y z
N MET A 1 48.19 -13.61 -80.56
CA MET A 1 49.58 -13.09 -80.35
C MET A 1 49.72 -12.60 -78.96
N LYS A 2 50.66 -13.27 -78.27
CA LYS A 2 51.48 -12.74 -77.21
C LYS A 2 50.78 -12.33 -75.88
N THR A 3 50.80 -13.19 -74.92
CA THR A 3 51.79 -13.37 -73.80
C THR A 3 51.87 -12.16 -72.89
N LEU A 4 51.65 -12.33 -71.60
CA LEU A 4 52.61 -12.65 -70.51
C LEU A 4 51.93 -12.37 -69.21
N LEU A 5 51.62 -13.27 -68.28
CA LEU A 5 52.45 -13.84 -67.26
C LEU A 5 53.16 -12.81 -66.34
N CYS A 6 52.77 -12.71 -65.12
CA CYS A 6 53.56 -12.54 -63.92
C CYS A 6 52.57 -12.38 -62.75
N LEU A 7 52.41 -13.33 -61.92
CA LEU A 7 53.15 -13.83 -60.79
C LEU A 7 53.36 -12.83 -59.63
N LEU A 8 52.86 -13.31 -58.46
CA LEU A 8 53.34 -13.05 -57.12
C LEU A 8 52.81 -11.75 -56.45
N ALA A 9 52.14 -11.79 -55.38
CA ALA A 9 52.63 -12.24 -54.10
C ALA A 9 51.51 -12.36 -53.07
N ALA A 10 51.63 -13.34 -52.25
CA ALA A 10 50.89 -13.59 -51.08
C ALA A 10 50.99 -12.43 -50.04
N SER A 11 49.90 -12.07 -49.46
CA SER A 11 49.89 -11.53 -48.09
C SER A 11 48.63 -11.96 -47.44
N LEU A 12 48.77 -13.01 -46.63
CA LEU A 12 47.81 -13.34 -45.58
C LEU A 12 47.77 -12.21 -44.56
N ALA A 13 46.77 -11.37 -44.64
CA ALA A 13 46.37 -10.58 -43.50
C ALA A 13 45.11 -11.21 -42.95
N SER A 14 45.31 -12.09 -42.01
CA SER A 14 44.26 -12.60 -41.13
C SER A 14 43.73 -11.42 -40.32
N LEU A 15 42.71 -10.75 -40.86
CA LEU A 15 41.98 -9.73 -40.06
C LEU A 15 40.94 -10.45 -39.23
N CYS A 16 41.36 -10.76 -38.02
CA CYS A 16 40.50 -11.20 -36.97
C CYS A 16 39.51 -10.11 -36.69
N LEU A 17 38.29 -10.27 -37.19
CA LEU A 17 37.15 -9.43 -36.83
C LEU A 17 36.79 -9.83 -35.40
N PRO A 18 36.80 -8.89 -34.42
CA PRO A 18 36.14 -9.16 -33.17
C PRO A 18 34.62 -9.20 -33.44
N THR A 19 34.07 -10.37 -33.32
CA THR A 19 32.61 -10.53 -33.06
C THR A 19 32.32 -9.82 -31.78
N THR A 20 31.96 -8.55 -31.87
CA THR A 20 31.24 -7.91 -30.78
C THR A 20 29.86 -8.57 -30.74
N ALA A 21 29.76 -9.62 -29.94
CA ALA A 21 28.48 -10.00 -29.40
C ALA A 21 27.94 -8.76 -28.71
N ALA A 22 26.97 -8.11 -29.37
CA ALA A 22 26.13 -7.13 -28.72
C ALA A 22 25.40 -7.87 -27.62
N ASP A 23 26.00 -7.86 -26.44
CA ASP A 23 25.33 -8.12 -25.20
C ASP A 23 24.27 -7.02 -25.06
N LYS A 24 23.08 -7.33 -25.56
CA LYS A 24 21.89 -6.55 -25.28
C LYS A 24 21.66 -6.72 -23.79
N PRO A 25 21.90 -5.70 -22.95
CA PRO A 25 21.50 -5.79 -21.57
C PRO A 25 19.99 -6.03 -21.63
N ALA A 26 19.59 -7.22 -21.19
CA ALA A 26 18.20 -7.50 -20.90
C ALA A 26 17.74 -6.33 -20.05
N ALA A 27 16.85 -5.50 -20.59
CA ALA A 27 16.14 -4.52 -19.84
C ALA A 27 15.50 -5.29 -18.69
N LYS A 28 16.11 -5.19 -17.51
CA LYS A 28 15.44 -5.53 -16.27
C LYS A 28 14.18 -4.69 -16.31
N THR A 29 13.08 -5.35 -16.61
CA THR A 29 11.75 -4.85 -16.26
C THR A 29 11.93 -4.27 -14.87
N PRO A 30 11.61 -3.01 -14.61
CA PRO A 30 11.65 -2.51 -13.26
C PRO A 30 10.82 -3.49 -12.46
N ALA A 31 11.47 -4.22 -11.55
CA ALA A 31 10.76 -5.00 -10.56
C ALA A 31 9.75 -4.00 -10.01
N GLU A 32 8.48 -4.28 -10.21
CA GLU A 32 7.37 -3.51 -9.68
C GLU A 32 7.69 -3.33 -8.20
N ALA A 33 8.16 -2.14 -7.86
CA ALA A 33 8.44 -1.80 -6.48
C ALA A 33 7.17 -2.17 -5.72
N PRO A 34 7.24 -2.89 -4.58
CA PRO A 34 6.05 -3.32 -3.86
C PRO A 34 5.18 -2.09 -3.72
N ALA A 35 3.98 -2.14 -4.32
CA ALA A 35 3.08 -1.00 -4.48
C ALA A 35 3.06 -0.23 -3.16
N ALA A 36 3.59 0.98 -3.17
CA ALA A 36 3.77 1.76 -1.95
C ALA A 36 2.41 1.78 -1.26
N LYS A 37 2.35 1.28 -0.02
CA LYS A 37 1.12 1.21 0.76
C LYS A 37 0.45 2.58 0.68
N ARG A 38 -0.73 2.66 0.10
CA ARG A 38 -1.46 3.93 -0.04
C ARG A 38 -2.04 4.41 1.28
N PHE A 39 -2.03 3.55 2.31
CA PHE A 39 -2.37 3.97 3.65
C PHE A 39 -1.12 4.31 4.46
N ARG A 40 -1.25 5.24 5.38
CA ARG A 40 -0.19 5.60 6.31
C ARG A 40 -0.68 5.51 7.76
N ASN A 41 0.26 5.34 8.66
CA ASN A 41 0.00 5.43 10.08
C ASN A 41 0.01 6.89 10.52
N VAL A 42 -0.89 7.22 11.44
CA VAL A 42 -0.96 8.53 12.09
C VAL A 42 -0.89 8.34 13.60
N ASP A 43 -0.39 9.34 14.29
CA ASP A 43 -0.43 9.41 15.76
C ASP A 43 -1.78 9.98 16.25
N VAL A 44 -1.95 10.00 17.58
CA VAL A 44 -3.20 10.48 18.20
C VAL A 44 -3.41 11.97 17.93
N ALA A 45 -2.35 12.78 17.89
CA ALA A 45 -2.48 14.21 17.69
C ALA A 45 -2.97 14.56 16.28
N GLU A 46 -2.44 13.88 15.26
CA GLU A 46 -2.89 14.03 13.88
C GLU A 46 -4.30 13.46 13.70
N TRP A 47 -4.59 12.29 14.31
CA TRP A 47 -5.91 11.68 14.33
C TRP A 47 -6.98 12.64 14.82
N GLU A 48 -6.76 13.30 15.97
CA GLU A 48 -7.69 14.25 16.56
C GLU A 48 -7.93 15.49 15.70
N LYS A 49 -6.96 15.91 14.92
CA LYS A 49 -7.14 17.01 13.95
C LYS A 49 -8.03 16.56 12.79
N LEU A 50 -7.75 15.39 12.25
CA LEU A 50 -8.43 14.88 11.06
C LEU A 50 -9.89 14.47 11.33
N ARG A 51 -10.18 13.87 12.49
CA ARG A 51 -11.54 13.42 12.81
C ARG A 51 -12.55 14.55 13.03
N LYS A 52 -12.10 15.79 13.12
CA LYS A 52 -12.97 16.97 13.21
C LYS A 52 -13.60 17.35 11.86
N ASP A 53 -13.04 16.88 10.77
CA ASP A 53 -13.60 17.11 9.44
C ASP A 53 -14.83 16.21 9.23
N PRO A 54 -16.02 16.79 8.96
CA PRO A 54 -17.24 16.03 8.77
C PRO A 54 -17.22 15.11 7.53
N LYS A 55 -16.27 15.29 6.64
CA LYS A 55 -16.07 14.41 5.46
C LYS A 55 -15.25 13.17 5.78
N VAL A 56 -14.67 13.09 6.96
CA VAL A 56 -13.84 11.97 7.41
C VAL A 56 -14.72 10.94 8.12
N VAL A 57 -14.53 9.69 7.78
CA VAL A 57 -15.24 8.56 8.39
C VAL A 57 -14.29 7.82 9.33
N VAL A 58 -14.69 7.66 10.58
CA VAL A 58 -13.95 6.87 11.58
C VAL A 58 -14.48 5.44 11.56
N LEU A 59 -13.62 4.45 11.30
CA LEU A 59 -13.95 3.04 11.33
C LEU A 59 -13.26 2.33 12.49
N ASP A 60 -14.06 1.73 13.36
CA ASP A 60 -13.59 0.81 14.39
C ASP A 60 -13.73 -0.63 13.88
N VAL A 61 -12.60 -1.30 13.67
CA VAL A 61 -12.58 -2.67 13.13
C VAL A 61 -12.46 -3.74 14.21
N ARG A 62 -12.83 -3.40 15.43
CA ARG A 62 -12.95 -4.34 16.57
C ARG A 62 -14.28 -5.09 16.50
N THR A 63 -14.44 -6.08 17.41
CA THR A 63 -15.72 -6.79 17.54
C THR A 63 -16.82 -5.87 18.04
N ALA A 64 -18.07 -6.29 17.84
CA ALA A 64 -19.23 -5.52 18.31
C ALA A 64 -19.26 -5.37 19.82
N GLU A 65 -18.77 -6.38 20.55
CA GLU A 65 -18.66 -6.36 22.02
C GLU A 65 -17.63 -5.33 22.47
N GLU A 66 -16.41 -5.36 21.88
CA GLU A 66 -15.37 -4.36 22.17
C GLU A 66 -15.84 -2.93 21.87
N PHE A 67 -16.63 -2.77 20.81
CA PHE A 67 -17.21 -1.48 20.45
C PHE A 67 -18.26 -0.99 21.47
N ALA A 68 -19.15 -1.88 21.92
CA ALA A 68 -20.17 -1.56 22.90
C ALA A 68 -19.59 -1.21 24.28
N ASP A 69 -18.50 -1.86 24.68
CA ASP A 69 -17.79 -1.59 25.93
C ASP A 69 -17.15 -0.19 25.96
N GLY A 70 -16.79 0.33 24.80
CA GLY A 70 -16.24 1.67 24.65
C GLY A 70 -15.66 1.92 23.28
N HIS A 71 -16.08 3.00 22.63
CA HIS A 71 -15.61 3.39 21.30
C HIS A 71 -15.41 4.90 21.18
N MET A 72 -14.74 5.32 20.12
CA MET A 72 -14.59 6.75 19.82
C MET A 72 -15.93 7.31 19.32
N GLN A 73 -16.34 8.43 19.88
CA GLN A 73 -17.58 9.08 19.48
C GLN A 73 -17.62 9.31 17.96
N GLY A 74 -18.73 8.88 17.32
CA GLY A 74 -18.91 9.00 15.88
C GLY A 74 -18.24 7.92 15.05
N ALA A 75 -17.58 6.95 15.67
CA ALA A 75 -17.02 5.81 14.95
C ALA A 75 -18.13 4.83 14.49
N ILE A 76 -17.92 4.25 13.31
CA ILE A 76 -18.73 3.18 12.76
C ILE A 76 -18.05 1.86 13.01
N ASN A 77 -18.73 0.90 13.61
CA ASN A 77 -18.17 -0.44 13.82
C ASN A 77 -18.28 -1.28 12.55
N LEU A 78 -17.14 -1.88 12.17
CA LEU A 78 -17.05 -2.83 11.08
C LEU A 78 -16.06 -3.94 11.46
N ASP A 79 -16.54 -4.98 12.14
CA ASP A 79 -15.71 -6.05 12.65
C ASP A 79 -14.94 -6.77 11.54
N ILE A 80 -13.60 -6.65 11.56
CA ILE A 80 -12.71 -7.30 10.59
C ILE A 80 -12.77 -8.84 10.62
N ARG A 81 -13.26 -9.43 11.72
CA ARG A 81 -13.46 -10.87 11.88
C ARG A 81 -14.86 -11.31 11.44
N GLY A 82 -15.75 -10.38 11.19
CA GLY A 82 -17.12 -10.63 10.77
C GLY A 82 -17.19 -11.16 9.34
N GLY A 83 -18.05 -12.13 9.08
CA GLY A 83 -18.20 -12.74 7.76
C GLY A 83 -18.63 -11.79 6.64
N LYS A 84 -19.16 -10.62 6.99
CA LYS A 84 -19.59 -9.57 6.03
C LYS A 84 -18.61 -8.43 5.88
N PHE A 85 -17.43 -8.50 6.51
CA PHE A 85 -16.45 -7.41 6.48
C PHE A 85 -16.08 -6.99 5.05
N ALA A 86 -15.66 -7.94 4.24
CA ALA A 86 -15.20 -7.67 2.87
C ALA A 86 -16.34 -7.12 1.97
N GLU A 87 -17.55 -7.65 2.12
CA GLU A 87 -18.74 -7.19 1.38
C GLU A 87 -19.11 -5.75 1.75
N THR A 88 -19.19 -5.49 3.06
CA THR A 88 -19.50 -4.13 3.56
C THR A 88 -18.42 -3.14 3.15
N LEU A 89 -17.14 -3.54 3.26
CA LEU A 89 -16.02 -2.70 2.87
C LEU A 89 -16.06 -2.33 1.38
N ALA A 90 -16.40 -3.29 0.52
CA ALA A 90 -16.52 -3.06 -0.92
C ALA A 90 -17.62 -2.07 -1.30
N GLY A 91 -18.68 -1.98 -0.49
CA GLY A 91 -19.80 -1.07 -0.66
C GLY A 91 -19.58 0.36 -0.13
N LEU A 92 -18.45 0.62 0.55
CA LEU A 92 -18.15 1.95 1.06
C LEU A 92 -17.73 2.91 -0.06
N ASP A 93 -18.00 4.20 0.15
CA ASP A 93 -17.57 5.27 -0.77
C ASP A 93 -16.05 5.45 -0.73
N LYS A 94 -15.38 5.09 -1.81
CA LYS A 94 -13.92 5.07 -1.91
C LYS A 94 -13.27 6.44 -2.02
N SER A 95 -14.03 7.47 -2.32
CA SER A 95 -13.57 8.86 -2.44
C SER A 95 -13.42 9.57 -1.09
N LYS A 96 -13.99 8.98 -0.03
CA LYS A 96 -13.89 9.54 1.32
C LYS A 96 -12.57 9.24 2.00
N THR A 97 -12.22 10.07 2.98
CA THR A 97 -11.09 9.82 3.88
C THR A 97 -11.56 8.92 5.03
N TYR A 98 -10.85 7.82 5.24
CA TYR A 98 -11.12 6.88 6.32
C TYR A 98 -10.02 6.91 7.37
N LEU A 99 -10.41 7.10 8.61
CA LEU A 99 -9.57 6.91 9.80
C LEU A 99 -9.93 5.55 10.40
N VAL A 100 -9.01 4.60 10.34
CA VAL A 100 -9.25 3.22 10.77
C VAL A 100 -8.47 2.89 12.02
N HIS A 101 -9.15 2.37 13.03
CA HIS A 101 -8.50 1.94 14.26
C HIS A 101 -9.01 0.58 14.74
N CYS A 102 -8.24 -0.03 15.63
CA CYS A 102 -8.66 -1.18 16.44
C CYS A 102 -8.17 -0.99 17.88
N ALA A 103 -7.94 -2.04 18.64
CA ALA A 103 -7.40 -1.93 20.00
C ALA A 103 -5.97 -1.34 20.00
N VAL A 104 -5.04 -1.92 19.24
CA VAL A 104 -3.59 -1.57 19.27
C VAL A 104 -2.97 -1.32 17.87
N GLY A 105 -3.78 -1.22 16.81
CA GLY A 105 -3.32 -0.86 15.47
C GLY A 105 -3.06 -2.02 14.51
N GLY A 106 -2.95 -3.26 14.97
CA GLY A 106 -2.62 -4.42 14.10
C GLY A 106 -3.77 -4.88 13.19
N ARG A 107 -4.98 -5.02 13.73
CA ARG A 107 -6.20 -5.36 12.97
C ARG A 107 -6.54 -4.25 11.96
N SER A 108 -6.43 -3.01 12.39
CA SER A 108 -6.70 -1.86 11.52
C SER A 108 -5.69 -1.71 10.39
N ALA A 109 -4.41 -2.03 10.61
CA ALA A 109 -3.41 -2.07 9.54
C ALA A 109 -3.77 -3.13 8.46
N LYS A 110 -4.31 -4.30 8.86
CA LYS A 110 -4.82 -5.30 7.92
C LYS A 110 -6.03 -4.79 7.14
N ALA A 111 -6.97 -4.12 7.82
CA ALA A 111 -8.13 -3.51 7.18
C ALA A 111 -7.70 -2.43 6.17
N CYS A 112 -6.77 -1.55 6.54
CA CYS A 112 -6.21 -0.54 5.64
C CYS A 112 -5.56 -1.16 4.38
N GLY A 113 -4.85 -2.30 4.54
CA GLY A 113 -4.29 -3.03 3.40
C GLY A 113 -5.37 -3.57 2.45
N GLN A 114 -6.50 -4.05 2.97
CA GLN A 114 -7.64 -4.47 2.14
C GLN A 114 -8.29 -3.27 1.43
N MET A 115 -8.45 -2.14 2.13
CA MET A 115 -8.96 -0.89 1.55
C MET A 115 -8.05 -0.37 0.43
N ASP A 116 -6.74 -0.46 0.61
CA ASP A 116 -5.76 -0.12 -0.44
C ASP A 116 -5.94 -1.01 -1.68
N GLY A 117 -6.08 -2.32 -1.50
CA GLY A 117 -6.40 -3.25 -2.57
C GLY A 117 -7.70 -2.92 -3.31
N LEU A 118 -8.71 -2.40 -2.61
CA LEU A 118 -9.99 -1.95 -3.16
C LEU A 118 -9.96 -0.54 -3.75
N LYS A 119 -8.78 0.10 -3.79
CA LYS A 119 -8.57 1.43 -4.37
C LYS A 119 -9.27 2.58 -3.63
N PHE A 120 -9.33 2.52 -2.30
CA PHE A 120 -9.71 3.69 -1.51
C PHE A 120 -8.67 4.80 -1.67
N GLU A 121 -9.12 6.04 -1.82
CA GLU A 121 -8.22 7.17 -2.11
C GLU A 121 -7.37 7.58 -0.91
N LYS A 122 -7.96 7.58 0.28
CA LYS A 122 -7.28 8.05 1.49
C LYS A 122 -7.66 7.24 2.72
N VAL A 123 -6.71 6.47 3.20
CA VAL A 123 -6.88 5.59 4.37
C VAL A 123 -5.74 5.83 5.35
N LEU A 124 -6.06 6.00 6.60
CA LEU A 124 -5.14 6.32 7.67
C LEU A 124 -5.36 5.36 8.84
N ASN A 125 -4.29 4.74 9.32
CA ASN A 125 -4.32 3.82 10.45
C ASN A 125 -3.84 4.52 11.72
N LEU A 126 -4.58 4.42 12.82
CA LEU A 126 -4.17 4.94 14.11
C LEU A 126 -3.11 4.03 14.73
N SER A 127 -1.89 4.55 14.88
CA SER A 127 -0.83 3.87 15.62
C SER A 127 -1.22 3.69 17.08
N GLY A 128 -1.09 2.45 17.59
CA GLY A 128 -1.48 2.12 18.94
C GLY A 128 -2.99 2.03 19.18
N GLY A 129 -3.83 2.30 18.19
CA GLY A 129 -5.28 2.14 18.24
C GLY A 129 -5.98 2.94 19.32
N ILE A 130 -7.15 2.45 19.79
CA ILE A 130 -7.91 3.11 20.85
C ILE A 130 -7.16 3.15 22.17
N THR A 131 -6.29 2.15 22.44
CA THR A 131 -5.47 2.12 23.65
C THR A 131 -4.53 3.34 23.75
N ALA A 132 -3.86 3.70 22.65
CA ALA A 132 -3.01 4.89 22.63
C ALA A 132 -3.84 6.18 22.71
N TRP A 133 -5.04 6.18 22.14
CA TRP A 133 -5.95 7.30 22.18
C TRP A 133 -6.48 7.57 23.60
N GLU A 134 -6.84 6.51 24.35
CA GLU A 134 -7.21 6.59 25.77
C GLU A 134 -6.03 7.02 26.65
N ALA A 135 -4.83 6.49 26.39
CA ALA A 135 -3.60 6.89 27.10
C ALA A 135 -3.27 8.37 26.90
N ALA A 136 -3.69 8.98 25.79
CA ALA A 136 -3.58 10.41 25.54
C ALA A 136 -4.64 11.26 26.28
N GLY A 137 -5.46 10.64 27.15
CA GLY A 137 -6.44 11.32 28.00
C GLY A 137 -7.85 11.43 27.41
N HIS A 138 -8.10 10.83 26.27
CA HIS A 138 -9.43 10.80 25.66
C HIS A 138 -10.32 9.72 26.31
N LYS A 139 -11.62 9.95 26.31
CA LYS A 139 -12.58 9.03 26.95
C LYS A 139 -13.50 8.41 25.90
N PRO A 140 -13.60 7.06 25.86
CA PRO A 140 -14.55 6.39 25.00
C PRO A 140 -16.00 6.61 25.48
N VAL A 141 -16.93 6.53 24.53
CA VAL A 141 -18.36 6.46 24.81
C VAL A 141 -18.82 5.01 24.78
N LYS A 142 -19.84 4.67 25.57
CA LYS A 142 -20.41 3.32 25.65
C LYS A 142 -21.73 3.23 24.89
N GLY A 143 -22.07 2.01 24.53
CA GLY A 143 -23.32 1.71 23.84
C GLY A 143 -23.15 1.57 22.32
N ARG A 144 -24.28 1.55 21.61
CA ARG A 144 -24.33 1.40 20.15
C ARG A 144 -24.42 2.72 19.44
#